data_18d39e5d734da69e31c0558b3686f038
#
_entry.id   18d39e5d734da69e31c0558b3686f038
#
_cell.length_a   1.000
_cell.length_b   1.000
_cell.length_c   1.000
_cell.angle_alpha   90.00
_cell.angle_beta   90.00
_cell.angle_gamma   90.00
#
_symmetry.space_group_name_H-M   'P 1'
#
loop_
_entity.id
_entity.type
_entity.pdbx_description
1 polymer ?
#
loop_
_entity_poly.entity_id
_entity_poly.type
_entity_poly.pdbx_seq_one_letter_code
_entity_poly.pdbx_strand_id
1 'polypeptide(L)'
;MILNHPWLGALFGDPEMSALWSAERQLDHYLAFETALALALETTGRVLSPQGQLAADVIESADIDIASLAKSTQRDGLPIPDFVKQLRTQSGVNAGAVHTGATSQDVMDTALALTLKDVSNLVVTKVTALDAALANLVAQHGDAHLMGRTRMQAALPITVADRVQAWRKPLQDHVAGLEILRTRVERLQLGGAVGTRLGFGKDGDAIAAHMADALGLADGPVWHTDRTGLAEYGSRLSLITGSLGKLGQDVALMAQ
;
A
#
# COMPACT_ATOMS: atom_id res chain seq x y z
N MET A 1 6.26 -18.73 11.22
CA MET A 1 6.77 -18.26 9.91
C MET A 1 8.20 -17.76 10.12
N ILE A 2 9.13 -17.95 9.19
CA ILE A 2 10.55 -17.60 9.39
C ILE A 2 10.75 -16.10 9.65
N LEU A 3 9.92 -15.23 9.07
CA LEU A 3 9.96 -13.78 9.28
C LEU A 3 9.69 -13.36 10.73
N ASN A 4 8.96 -14.17 11.51
CA ASN A 4 8.65 -13.88 12.91
C ASN A 4 9.60 -14.62 13.87
N HIS A 5 10.64 -15.29 13.34
CA HIS A 5 11.61 -16.00 14.19
C HIS A 5 12.54 -14.98 14.86
N PRO A 6 12.80 -15.08 16.18
CA PRO A 6 13.51 -14.02 16.94
C PRO A 6 14.88 -13.62 16.40
N TRP A 7 15.62 -14.53 15.76
CA TRP A 7 16.92 -14.22 15.15
C TRP A 7 16.97 -14.49 13.64
N LEU A 8 16.24 -15.48 13.10
CA LEU A 8 16.25 -15.73 11.64
C LEU A 8 15.42 -14.67 10.90
N GLY A 9 14.41 -14.10 11.53
CA GLY A 9 13.61 -13.03 10.95
C GLY A 9 14.46 -11.83 10.53
N ALA A 10 15.51 -11.51 11.29
CA ALA A 10 16.42 -10.42 10.97
C ALA A 10 17.23 -10.62 9.67
N LEU A 11 17.36 -11.87 9.17
CA LEU A 11 18.02 -12.15 7.89
C LEU A 11 17.14 -11.81 6.67
N PHE A 12 15.82 -11.88 6.81
CA PHE A 12 14.87 -11.80 5.70
C PHE A 12 13.82 -10.70 5.89
N GLY A 13 13.75 -10.11 7.06
CA GLY A 13 12.81 -9.04 7.38
C GLY A 13 13.37 -7.66 7.08
N ASP A 14 12.49 -6.74 6.72
CA ASP A 14 12.73 -5.31 6.68
C ASP A 14 11.78 -4.66 7.69
N PRO A 15 12.29 -4.03 8.78
CA PRO A 15 11.43 -3.45 9.82
C PRO A 15 10.54 -2.33 9.30
N GLU A 16 11.02 -1.48 8.37
CA GLU A 16 10.23 -0.40 7.78
C GLU A 16 9.09 -0.96 6.95
N MET A 17 9.36 -1.95 6.10
CA MET A 17 8.33 -2.63 5.32
C MET A 17 7.34 -3.38 6.23
N SER A 18 7.83 -4.05 7.27
CA SER A 18 6.98 -4.79 8.21
C SER A 18 6.03 -3.88 8.98
N ALA A 19 6.46 -2.66 9.33
CA ALA A 19 5.62 -1.68 10.01
C ALA A 19 4.43 -1.24 9.14
N LEU A 20 4.61 -1.14 7.81
CA LEU A 20 3.53 -0.79 6.88
C LEU A 20 2.43 -1.87 6.78
N TRP A 21 2.75 -3.11 7.14
CA TRP A 21 1.83 -4.26 7.14
C TRP A 21 1.44 -4.70 8.55
N SER A 22 1.71 -3.87 9.56
CA SER A 22 1.33 -4.19 10.94
C SER A 22 -0.19 -4.12 11.13
N ALA A 23 -0.69 -4.80 12.16
CA ALA A 23 -2.09 -4.76 12.51
C ALA A 23 -2.53 -3.35 12.96
N GLU A 24 -1.64 -2.65 13.64
CA GLU A 24 -1.84 -1.26 14.07
C GLU A 24 -2.02 -0.36 12.86
N ARG A 25 -1.11 -0.46 11.86
CA ARG A 25 -1.21 0.36 10.64
C ARG A 25 -2.47 0.04 9.84
N GLN A 26 -2.86 -1.23 9.77
CA GLN A 26 -4.11 -1.63 9.13
C GLN A 26 -5.33 -1.04 9.84
N LEU A 27 -5.33 -1.04 11.18
CA LEU A 27 -6.39 -0.43 11.97
C LEU A 27 -6.47 1.09 11.75
N ASP A 28 -5.32 1.78 11.70
CA ASP A 28 -5.27 3.21 11.36
C ASP A 28 -5.97 3.49 10.03
N HIS A 29 -5.73 2.65 9.02
CA HIS A 29 -6.36 2.80 7.71
C HIS A 29 -7.87 2.53 7.74
N TYR A 30 -8.34 1.59 8.58
CA TYR A 30 -9.78 1.36 8.77
C TYR A 30 -10.45 2.56 9.46
N LEU A 31 -9.81 3.10 10.48
CA LEU A 31 -10.29 4.31 11.17
C LEU A 31 -10.31 5.51 10.21
N ALA A 32 -9.25 5.72 9.44
CA ALA A 32 -9.19 6.78 8.44
C ALA A 32 -10.32 6.68 7.39
N PHE A 33 -10.64 5.46 6.92
CA PHE A 33 -11.77 5.24 6.01
C PHE A 33 -13.09 5.67 6.64
N GLU A 34 -13.37 5.23 7.86
CA GLU A 34 -14.64 5.54 8.55
C GLU A 34 -14.75 7.02 8.92
N THR A 35 -13.64 7.67 9.33
CA THR A 35 -13.58 9.12 9.54
C THR A 35 -13.93 9.88 8.25
N ALA A 36 -13.26 9.52 7.14
CA ALA A 36 -13.52 10.17 5.86
C ALA A 36 -14.96 9.97 5.39
N LEU A 37 -15.53 8.77 5.60
CA LEU A 37 -16.92 8.47 5.27
C LEU A 37 -17.89 9.30 6.11
N ALA A 38 -17.70 9.38 7.43
CA ALA A 38 -18.58 10.14 8.32
C ALA A 38 -18.64 11.63 7.94
N LEU A 39 -17.47 12.22 7.64
CA LEU A 39 -17.37 13.62 7.19
C LEU A 39 -18.01 13.84 5.81
N ALA A 40 -17.80 12.92 4.86
CA ALA A 40 -18.38 12.98 3.53
C ALA A 40 -19.92 12.86 3.57
N LEU A 41 -20.45 12.00 4.44
CA LEU A 41 -21.92 11.87 4.64
C LEU A 41 -22.53 13.16 5.17
N GLU A 42 -21.85 13.87 6.08
CA GLU A 42 -22.31 15.17 6.57
C GLU A 42 -22.21 16.26 5.49
N THR A 43 -21.06 16.36 4.81
CA THR A 43 -20.85 17.35 3.75
C THR A 43 -21.88 17.24 2.64
N THR A 44 -22.33 16.03 2.32
CA THR A 44 -23.35 15.79 1.30
C THR A 44 -24.79 15.83 1.83
N GLY A 45 -24.97 16.12 3.11
CA GLY A 45 -26.28 16.20 3.76
C GLY A 45 -27.00 14.84 3.95
N ARG A 46 -26.26 13.74 3.86
CA ARG A 46 -26.80 12.37 4.13
C ARG A 46 -27.00 12.11 5.61
N VAL A 47 -26.22 12.76 6.45
CA VAL A 47 -26.43 12.88 7.89
C VAL A 47 -26.50 14.34 8.26
N LEU A 48 -27.19 14.65 9.36
CA LEU A 48 -27.35 16.04 9.82
C LEU A 48 -26.07 16.53 10.47
N SER A 49 -25.70 17.78 10.21
CA SER A 49 -24.63 18.45 10.94
C SER A 49 -25.04 18.70 12.41
N PRO A 50 -24.17 18.46 13.39
CA PRO A 50 -22.77 18.01 13.28
C PRO A 50 -22.53 16.50 13.51
N GLN A 51 -23.46 15.63 13.13
CA GLN A 51 -23.38 14.20 13.44
C GLN A 51 -22.16 13.52 12.80
N GLY A 52 -21.79 13.90 11.56
CA GLY A 52 -20.63 13.36 10.88
C GLY A 52 -19.33 13.74 11.57
N GLN A 53 -19.18 15.02 11.92
CA GLN A 53 -18.00 15.48 12.67
C GLN A 53 -17.90 14.82 14.06
N LEU A 54 -19.00 14.75 14.80
CA LEU A 54 -19.01 14.12 16.12
C LEU A 54 -18.70 12.61 16.05
N ALA A 55 -19.15 11.93 14.99
CA ALA A 55 -18.78 10.54 14.76
C ALA A 55 -17.29 10.41 14.38
N ALA A 56 -16.76 11.29 13.54
CA ALA A 56 -15.36 11.33 13.15
C ALA A 56 -14.44 11.52 14.38
N ASP A 57 -14.74 12.45 15.27
CA ASP A 57 -13.99 12.70 16.51
C ASP A 57 -13.94 11.44 17.41
N VAL A 58 -15.05 10.70 17.48
CA VAL A 58 -15.10 9.43 18.22
C VAL A 58 -14.29 8.34 17.52
N ILE A 59 -14.39 8.22 16.19
CA ILE A 59 -13.66 7.22 15.39
C ILE A 59 -12.15 7.43 15.54
N GLU A 60 -11.66 8.67 15.45
CA GLU A 60 -10.22 8.98 15.57
C GLU A 60 -9.63 8.62 16.94
N SER A 61 -10.45 8.64 17.99
CA SER A 61 -10.04 8.31 19.35
C SER A 61 -10.55 6.93 19.82
N ALA A 62 -11.11 6.12 18.91
CA ALA A 62 -11.77 4.87 19.27
C ALA A 62 -10.78 3.85 19.86
N ASP A 63 -11.17 3.26 20.97
CA ASP A 63 -10.49 2.10 21.55
C ASP A 63 -11.13 0.81 21.02
N ILE A 64 -10.37 0.07 20.22
CA ILE A 64 -10.84 -1.15 19.56
C ILE A 64 -10.36 -2.38 20.34
N ASP A 65 -11.29 -3.15 20.85
CA ASP A 65 -10.99 -4.45 21.47
C ASP A 65 -10.50 -5.44 20.41
N ILE A 66 -9.19 -5.55 20.30
CA ILE A 66 -8.50 -6.43 19.35
C ILE A 66 -8.81 -7.91 19.64
N ALA A 67 -9.04 -8.29 20.89
CA ALA A 67 -9.37 -9.68 21.23
C ALA A 67 -10.77 -10.05 20.72
N SER A 68 -11.75 -9.15 20.86
CA SER A 68 -13.08 -9.29 20.25
C SER A 68 -12.97 -9.36 18.72
N LEU A 69 -12.18 -8.46 18.13
CA LEU A 69 -11.98 -8.40 16.68
C LEU A 69 -11.38 -9.70 16.15
N ALA A 70 -10.36 -10.26 16.80
CA ALA A 70 -9.75 -11.53 16.40
C ALA A 70 -10.75 -12.71 16.49
N LYS A 71 -11.53 -12.77 17.57
CA LYS A 71 -12.53 -13.82 17.78
C LYS A 71 -13.67 -13.74 16.74
N SER A 72 -14.14 -12.52 16.43
CA SER A 72 -15.18 -12.33 15.42
C SER A 72 -14.66 -12.62 14.02
N THR A 73 -13.44 -12.22 13.72
CA THR A 73 -12.78 -12.52 12.44
C THR A 73 -12.68 -14.03 12.20
N GLN A 74 -12.35 -14.80 13.23
CA GLN A 74 -12.32 -16.26 13.13
C GLN A 74 -13.69 -16.86 12.78
N ARG A 75 -14.77 -16.28 13.32
CA ARG A 75 -16.14 -16.72 13.06
C ARG A 75 -16.67 -16.26 11.71
N ASP A 76 -16.46 -14.99 11.36
CA ASP A 76 -17.11 -14.30 10.24
C ASP A 76 -16.26 -14.28 8.96
N GLY A 77 -14.96 -14.63 9.09
CA GLY A 77 -14.00 -14.64 7.98
C GLY A 77 -13.41 -13.27 7.63
N LEU A 78 -13.84 -12.18 8.30
CA LEU A 78 -13.37 -10.81 8.10
C LEU A 78 -13.59 -9.94 9.36
N PRO A 79 -12.75 -8.89 9.58
CA PRO A 79 -12.79 -8.11 10.82
C PRO A 79 -13.89 -7.05 10.86
N ILE A 80 -14.35 -6.57 9.73
CA ILE A 80 -15.13 -5.34 9.62
C ILE A 80 -16.48 -5.36 10.36
N PRO A 81 -17.27 -6.45 10.40
CA PRO A 81 -18.54 -6.45 11.12
C PRO A 81 -18.40 -6.10 12.61
N ASP A 82 -17.40 -6.66 13.30
CA ASP A 82 -17.17 -6.36 14.71
C ASP A 82 -16.54 -4.99 14.90
N PHE A 83 -15.59 -4.61 14.05
CA PHE A 83 -15.00 -3.28 14.03
C PHE A 83 -16.08 -2.19 13.94
N VAL A 84 -16.98 -2.28 12.97
CA VAL A 84 -18.09 -1.34 12.79
C VAL A 84 -19.05 -1.36 13.99
N LYS A 85 -19.32 -2.55 14.56
CA LYS A 85 -20.15 -2.67 15.75
C LYS A 85 -19.55 -1.92 16.94
N GLN A 86 -18.25 -2.05 17.15
CA GLN A 86 -17.54 -1.35 18.22
C GLN A 86 -17.59 0.17 18.01
N LEU A 87 -17.30 0.66 16.81
CA LEU A 87 -17.39 2.08 16.46
C LEU A 87 -18.79 2.65 16.67
N ARG A 88 -19.83 1.95 16.21
CA ARG A 88 -21.22 2.38 16.38
C ARG A 88 -21.61 2.46 17.86
N THR A 89 -21.14 1.51 18.65
CA THR A 89 -21.39 1.52 20.10
C THR A 89 -20.76 2.75 20.76
N GLN A 90 -19.53 3.09 20.41
CA GLN A 90 -18.82 4.25 20.94
C GLN A 90 -19.42 5.57 20.44
N SER A 91 -19.88 5.61 19.17
CA SER A 91 -20.50 6.81 18.57
C SER A 91 -21.90 7.10 19.10
N GLY A 92 -22.56 6.17 19.75
CA GLY A 92 -23.86 6.39 20.43
C GLY A 92 -24.92 6.96 19.47
N VAL A 93 -25.40 8.15 19.76
CA VAL A 93 -26.45 8.84 18.96
C VAL A 93 -25.97 9.20 17.55
N ASN A 94 -24.67 9.26 17.31
CA ASN A 94 -24.06 9.61 16.03
C ASN A 94 -23.73 8.34 15.18
N ALA A 95 -24.10 7.14 15.64
CA ALA A 95 -23.83 5.87 14.97
C ALA A 95 -24.39 5.81 13.53
N GLY A 96 -25.37 6.66 13.19
CA GLY A 96 -25.90 6.79 11.84
C GLY A 96 -24.89 7.29 10.80
N ALA A 97 -23.80 7.92 11.23
CA ALA A 97 -22.71 8.35 10.37
C ALA A 97 -21.62 7.28 10.17
N VAL A 98 -21.63 6.20 10.98
CA VAL A 98 -20.60 5.14 10.94
C VAL A 98 -21.00 4.07 9.93
N HIS A 99 -20.16 3.82 8.93
CA HIS A 99 -20.27 2.75 7.93
C HIS A 99 -21.60 2.78 7.12
N THR A 100 -22.27 3.92 7.04
CA THR A 100 -23.58 4.00 6.38
C THR A 100 -23.42 4.05 4.87
N GLY A 101 -24.02 3.07 4.18
CA GLY A 101 -23.93 2.87 2.73
C GLY A 101 -22.72 2.07 2.26
N ALA A 102 -21.69 1.93 3.08
CA ALA A 102 -20.48 1.18 2.75
C ALA A 102 -20.63 -0.33 2.99
N THR A 103 -19.67 -1.08 2.53
CA THR A 103 -19.52 -2.52 2.79
C THR A 103 -18.12 -2.84 3.33
N SER A 104 -17.97 -3.99 3.96
CA SER A 104 -16.68 -4.45 4.50
C SER A 104 -15.54 -4.39 3.47
N GLN A 105 -15.84 -4.71 2.23
CA GLN A 105 -14.84 -4.69 1.16
C GLN A 105 -14.38 -3.27 0.81
N ASP A 106 -15.25 -2.26 0.93
CA ASP A 106 -14.85 -0.86 0.72
C ASP A 106 -13.77 -0.45 1.72
N VAL A 107 -13.92 -0.82 3.00
CA VAL A 107 -12.94 -0.55 4.05
C VAL A 107 -11.63 -1.28 3.78
N MET A 108 -11.71 -2.59 3.53
CA MET A 108 -10.52 -3.44 3.39
C MET A 108 -9.71 -3.09 2.13
N ASP A 109 -10.36 -2.84 1.01
CA ASP A 109 -9.70 -2.50 -0.25
C ASP A 109 -9.13 -1.08 -0.23
N THR A 110 -9.83 -0.12 0.39
CA THR A 110 -9.27 1.24 0.58
C THR A 110 -8.07 1.22 1.52
N ALA A 111 -8.14 0.45 2.61
CA ALA A 111 -6.98 0.26 3.49
C ALA A 111 -5.80 -0.38 2.76
N LEU A 112 -6.05 -1.36 1.88
CA LEU A 112 -5.01 -1.92 1.01
C LEU A 112 -4.44 -0.85 0.09
N ALA A 113 -5.24 -0.01 -0.55
CA ALA A 113 -4.78 1.08 -1.41
C ALA A 113 -3.87 2.07 -0.65
N LEU A 114 -4.23 2.42 0.59
CA LEU A 114 -3.40 3.25 1.47
C LEU A 114 -2.07 2.56 1.82
N THR A 115 -2.11 1.27 2.16
CA THR A 115 -0.90 0.48 2.41
C THR A 115 0.00 0.43 1.17
N LEU A 116 -0.56 0.20 -0.02
CA LEU A 116 0.20 0.17 -1.27
C LEU A 116 0.82 1.52 -1.62
N LYS A 117 0.16 2.62 -1.27
CA LYS A 117 0.72 3.99 -1.37
C LYS A 117 1.96 4.13 -0.49
N ASP A 118 1.89 3.72 0.77
CA ASP A 118 3.02 3.76 1.70
C ASP A 118 4.17 2.84 1.22
N VAL A 119 3.84 1.62 0.78
CA VAL A 119 4.81 0.67 0.22
C VAL A 119 5.49 1.24 -1.03
N SER A 120 4.74 1.85 -1.93
CA SER A 120 5.28 2.48 -3.14
C SER A 120 6.28 3.59 -2.79
N ASN A 121 5.93 4.45 -1.84
CA ASN A 121 6.82 5.53 -1.36
C ASN A 121 8.13 4.96 -0.81
N LEU A 122 8.05 3.92 0.02
CA LEU A 122 9.25 3.29 0.61
C LEU A 122 10.12 2.63 -0.48
N VAL A 123 9.51 1.88 -1.41
CA VAL A 123 10.21 1.21 -2.51
C VAL A 123 10.90 2.23 -3.41
N VAL A 124 10.20 3.28 -3.84
CA VAL A 124 10.78 4.36 -4.66
C VAL A 124 11.95 5.02 -3.94
N THR A 125 11.80 5.34 -2.66
CA THR A 125 12.86 5.94 -1.85
C THR A 125 14.11 5.05 -1.80
N LYS A 126 13.95 3.76 -1.47
CA LYS A 126 15.07 2.82 -1.35
C LYS A 126 15.75 2.54 -2.70
N VAL A 127 14.98 2.36 -3.78
CA VAL A 127 15.55 2.11 -5.11
C VAL A 127 16.25 3.34 -5.66
N THR A 128 15.71 4.55 -5.43
CA THR A 128 16.35 5.81 -5.83
C THR A 128 17.66 6.03 -5.07
N ALA A 129 17.69 5.74 -3.77
CA ALA A 129 18.91 5.83 -2.98
C ALA A 129 19.98 4.83 -3.47
N LEU A 130 19.59 3.61 -3.83
CA LEU A 130 20.49 2.63 -4.44
C LEU A 130 21.02 3.12 -5.79
N ASP A 131 20.16 3.65 -6.67
CA ASP A 131 20.61 4.20 -7.96
C ASP A 131 21.61 5.34 -7.79
N ALA A 132 21.38 6.22 -6.83
CA ALA A 132 22.33 7.31 -6.50
C ALA A 132 23.68 6.77 -6.00
N ALA A 133 23.69 5.76 -5.16
CA ALA A 133 24.93 5.10 -4.70
C ALA A 133 25.69 4.46 -5.87
N LEU A 134 24.97 3.78 -6.78
CA LEU A 134 25.55 3.20 -7.99
C LEU A 134 26.07 4.28 -8.96
N ALA A 135 25.38 5.41 -9.08
CA ALA A 135 25.85 6.56 -9.86
C ALA A 135 27.17 7.12 -9.32
N ASN A 136 27.28 7.24 -8.00
CA ASN A 136 28.50 7.69 -7.35
C ASN A 136 29.67 6.70 -7.58
N LEU A 137 29.41 5.40 -7.55
CA LEU A 137 30.40 4.38 -7.89
C LEU A 137 30.92 4.56 -9.32
N VAL A 138 30.04 4.85 -10.28
CA VAL A 138 30.43 5.14 -11.66
C VAL A 138 31.26 6.43 -11.74
N ALA A 139 30.87 7.49 -11.02
CA ALA A 139 31.62 8.75 -11.01
C ALA A 139 33.04 8.59 -10.46
N GLN A 140 33.26 7.72 -9.49
CA GLN A 140 34.56 7.50 -8.87
C GLN A 140 35.45 6.49 -9.60
N HIS A 141 34.85 5.47 -10.20
CA HIS A 141 35.58 4.30 -10.72
C HIS A 141 35.14 3.86 -12.11
N GLY A 142 34.32 4.64 -12.80
CA GLY A 142 33.66 4.25 -14.05
C GLY A 142 34.61 3.77 -15.14
N ASP A 143 35.78 4.39 -15.28
CA ASP A 143 36.77 4.09 -16.31
C ASP A 143 37.67 2.88 -15.97
N ALA A 144 37.58 2.36 -14.74
CA ALA A 144 38.37 1.19 -14.35
C ALA A 144 37.96 -0.04 -15.14
N HIS A 145 38.96 -0.80 -15.59
CA HIS A 145 38.74 -1.99 -16.43
C HIS A 145 38.33 -3.21 -15.59
N LEU A 146 37.37 -3.94 -16.11
CA LEU A 146 36.92 -5.23 -15.61
C LEU A 146 36.98 -6.27 -16.72
N MET A 147 37.19 -7.53 -16.36
CA MET A 147 37.00 -8.62 -17.30
C MET A 147 35.54 -9.01 -17.41
N GLY A 148 34.93 -8.75 -18.55
CA GLY A 148 33.59 -9.25 -18.89
C GLY A 148 33.61 -10.78 -18.91
N ARG A 149 32.50 -11.39 -18.46
CA ARG A 149 32.36 -12.86 -18.41
C ARG A 149 31.14 -13.32 -19.18
N THR A 150 31.29 -14.40 -19.94
CA THR A 150 30.20 -15.11 -20.58
C THR A 150 30.28 -16.58 -20.18
N ARG A 151 29.19 -17.21 -19.79
CA ARG A 151 29.16 -18.60 -19.29
C ARG A 151 30.25 -18.88 -18.25
N MET A 152 30.47 -17.96 -17.31
CA MET A 152 31.49 -17.98 -16.26
C MET A 152 32.96 -17.94 -16.76
N GLN A 153 33.18 -17.74 -18.02
CA GLN A 153 34.52 -17.65 -18.63
C GLN A 153 34.86 -16.18 -18.95
N ALA A 154 36.16 -15.87 -18.88
CA ALA A 154 36.70 -14.58 -19.33
C ALA A 154 36.34 -14.34 -20.82
N ALA A 155 35.88 -13.18 -21.16
CA ALA A 155 35.50 -12.80 -22.51
C ALA A 155 36.24 -11.51 -22.92
N LEU A 156 35.58 -10.38 -23.00
CA LEU A 156 36.17 -9.10 -23.41
C LEU A 156 36.30 -8.16 -22.21
N PRO A 157 37.31 -7.26 -22.22
CA PRO A 157 37.37 -6.17 -21.27
C PRO A 157 36.14 -5.29 -21.38
N ILE A 158 35.62 -4.88 -20.23
CA ILE A 158 34.56 -3.87 -20.07
C ILE A 158 35.01 -2.88 -18.99
N THR A 159 34.21 -1.86 -18.74
CA THR A 159 34.45 -0.90 -17.67
C THR A 159 33.54 -1.14 -16.47
N VAL A 160 33.86 -0.55 -15.33
CA VAL A 160 32.96 -0.48 -14.17
C VAL A 160 31.66 0.22 -14.56
N ALA A 161 31.72 1.28 -15.38
CA ALA A 161 30.54 1.95 -15.88
C ALA A 161 29.60 1.01 -16.64
N ASP A 162 30.13 0.19 -17.56
CA ASP A 162 29.33 -0.79 -18.31
C ASP A 162 28.62 -1.79 -17.38
N ARG A 163 29.32 -2.29 -16.39
CA ARG A 163 28.75 -3.23 -15.41
C ARG A 163 27.67 -2.57 -14.58
N VAL A 164 27.90 -1.40 -14.04
CA VAL A 164 26.99 -0.69 -13.14
C VAL A 164 25.77 -0.18 -13.91
N GLN A 165 25.91 0.27 -15.14
CA GLN A 165 24.76 0.66 -15.98
C GLN A 165 23.80 -0.49 -16.24
N ALA A 166 24.31 -1.72 -16.38
CA ALA A 166 23.47 -2.91 -16.52
C ALA A 166 22.61 -3.20 -15.25
N TRP A 167 22.99 -2.67 -14.09
CA TRP A 167 22.18 -2.73 -12.86
C TRP A 167 21.24 -1.54 -12.72
N ARG A 168 21.73 -0.34 -13.03
CA ARG A 168 20.99 0.92 -12.88
C ARG A 168 19.78 1.02 -13.80
N LYS A 169 19.99 0.73 -15.09
CA LYS A 169 18.92 0.91 -16.09
C LYS A 169 17.63 0.16 -15.77
N PRO A 170 17.63 -1.14 -15.41
CA PRO A 170 16.40 -1.82 -14.98
C PRO A 170 15.75 -1.19 -13.75
N LEU A 171 16.54 -0.74 -12.75
CA LEU A 171 16.00 -0.13 -11.54
C LEU A 171 15.27 1.19 -11.84
N GLN A 172 15.84 2.03 -12.70
CA GLN A 172 15.22 3.27 -13.16
C GLN A 172 13.90 3.01 -13.90
N ASP A 173 13.89 2.01 -14.80
CA ASP A 173 12.69 1.62 -15.54
C ASP A 173 11.60 1.05 -14.60
N HIS A 174 12.00 0.36 -13.55
CA HIS A 174 11.06 -0.15 -12.56
C HIS A 174 10.42 0.96 -11.71
N VAL A 175 11.19 1.97 -11.30
CA VAL A 175 10.65 3.15 -10.59
C VAL A 175 9.65 3.88 -11.49
N ALA A 176 10.03 4.18 -12.73
CA ALA A 176 9.14 4.84 -13.69
C ALA A 176 7.84 4.04 -13.92
N GLY A 177 7.96 2.72 -14.08
CA GLY A 177 6.79 1.85 -14.24
C GLY A 177 5.93 1.73 -12.98
N LEU A 178 6.52 1.81 -11.79
CA LEU A 178 5.77 1.84 -10.53
C LEU A 178 4.99 3.14 -10.39
N GLU A 179 5.57 4.30 -10.72
CA GLU A 179 4.87 5.59 -10.68
C GLU A 179 3.63 5.62 -11.60
N ILE A 180 3.73 5.03 -12.78
CA ILE A 180 2.56 4.89 -13.67
C ILE A 180 1.49 3.99 -13.03
N LEU A 181 1.90 2.89 -12.41
CA LEU A 181 0.98 1.91 -11.83
C LEU A 181 0.27 2.43 -10.57
N ARG A 182 0.90 3.33 -9.82
CA ARG A 182 0.32 3.97 -8.63
C ARG A 182 -1.04 4.59 -8.93
N THR A 183 -1.20 5.22 -10.09
CA THR A 183 -2.48 5.83 -10.50
C THR A 183 -3.63 4.82 -10.62
N ARG A 184 -3.32 3.53 -10.71
CA ARG A 184 -4.29 2.43 -10.86
C ARG A 184 -4.58 1.68 -9.56
N VAL A 185 -3.69 1.77 -8.58
CA VAL A 185 -3.81 1.04 -7.31
C VAL A 185 -4.03 1.95 -6.10
N GLU A 186 -3.57 3.20 -6.15
CA GLU A 186 -3.80 4.19 -5.09
C GLU A 186 -5.16 4.88 -5.29
N ARG A 187 -6.22 4.07 -5.28
CA ARG A 187 -7.59 4.49 -5.58
C ARG A 187 -8.53 4.10 -4.47
N LEU A 188 -9.46 5.00 -4.17
CA LEU A 188 -10.57 4.71 -3.28
C LEU A 188 -11.38 3.52 -3.79
N GLN A 189 -11.75 2.61 -2.91
CA GLN A 189 -12.81 1.64 -3.13
C GLN A 189 -14.04 2.10 -2.34
N LEU A 190 -15.09 2.49 -3.03
CA LEU A 190 -16.39 2.79 -2.45
C LEU A 190 -17.48 2.37 -3.41
N GLY A 191 -18.06 1.23 -3.16
CA GLY A 191 -19.07 0.63 -4.03
C GLY A 191 -20.36 0.24 -3.31
N GLY A 192 -20.31 0.10 -1.99
CA GLY A 192 -21.38 -0.50 -1.22
C GLY A 192 -21.55 -2.00 -1.53
N ALA A 193 -22.62 -2.59 -1.07
CA ALA A 193 -22.81 -4.03 -1.06
C ALA A 193 -22.72 -4.72 -2.45
N VAL A 194 -23.08 -4.02 -3.52
CA VAL A 194 -23.15 -4.59 -4.89
C VAL A 194 -22.33 -3.78 -5.91
N GLY A 195 -21.51 -2.87 -5.47
CA GLY A 195 -20.61 -2.12 -6.35
C GLY A 195 -21.24 -1.02 -7.20
N THR A 196 -22.39 -0.50 -6.78
CA THR A 196 -23.17 0.47 -7.57
C THR A 196 -23.31 1.82 -6.90
N ARG A 197 -22.77 1.99 -5.68
CA ARG A 197 -22.98 3.18 -4.83
C ARG A 197 -24.45 3.49 -4.50
N LEU A 198 -25.39 2.60 -4.84
CA LEU A 198 -26.83 2.82 -4.61
C LEU A 198 -27.19 3.05 -3.13
N GLY A 199 -26.42 2.49 -2.20
CA GLY A 199 -26.57 2.73 -0.77
C GLY A 199 -26.42 4.20 -0.36
N PHE A 200 -25.73 5.00 -1.17
CA PHE A 200 -25.50 6.43 -0.98
C PHE A 200 -26.51 7.31 -1.74
N GLY A 201 -27.45 6.70 -2.48
CA GLY A 201 -28.43 7.43 -3.30
C GLY A 201 -27.77 8.23 -4.42
N LYS A 202 -28.28 9.44 -4.68
CA LYS A 202 -27.77 10.33 -5.72
C LYS A 202 -26.41 10.97 -5.39
N ASP A 203 -25.98 10.90 -4.14
CA ASP A 203 -24.81 11.59 -3.63
C ASP A 203 -23.54 10.72 -3.63
N GLY A 204 -23.63 9.47 -4.11
CA GLY A 204 -22.56 8.47 -4.04
C GLY A 204 -21.24 8.91 -4.67
N ASP A 205 -21.28 9.60 -5.81
CA ASP A 205 -20.07 10.11 -6.48
C ASP A 205 -19.48 11.30 -5.74
N ALA A 206 -20.31 12.19 -5.17
CA ALA A 206 -19.83 13.30 -4.35
C ALA A 206 -19.17 12.80 -3.05
N ILE A 207 -19.78 11.79 -2.39
CA ILE A 207 -19.20 11.15 -1.21
C ILE A 207 -17.86 10.53 -1.56
N ALA A 208 -17.76 9.80 -2.67
CA ALA A 208 -16.51 9.18 -3.10
C ALA A 208 -15.42 10.23 -3.38
N ALA A 209 -15.75 11.33 -4.05
CA ALA A 209 -14.80 12.41 -4.31
C ALA A 209 -14.27 13.05 -3.02
N HIS A 210 -15.15 13.33 -2.05
CA HIS A 210 -14.72 13.85 -0.74
C HIS A 210 -13.84 12.89 0.04
N MET A 211 -14.17 11.59 0.03
CA MET A 211 -13.35 10.57 0.70
C MET A 211 -11.99 10.40 0.03
N ALA A 212 -11.96 10.37 -1.31
CA ALA A 212 -10.71 10.23 -2.06
C ALA A 212 -9.75 11.39 -1.76
N ASP A 213 -10.26 12.63 -1.77
CA ASP A 213 -9.49 13.84 -1.42
C ASP A 213 -8.96 13.76 0.01
N ALA A 214 -9.82 13.46 1.00
CA ALA A 214 -9.44 13.34 2.40
C ALA A 214 -8.38 12.26 2.67
N LEU A 215 -8.40 11.14 1.93
CA LEU A 215 -7.45 10.03 2.05
C LEU A 215 -6.22 10.20 1.14
N GLY A 216 -6.21 11.23 0.29
CA GLY A 216 -5.15 11.43 -0.70
C GLY A 216 -5.05 10.27 -1.68
N LEU A 217 -6.18 9.69 -2.06
CA LEU A 217 -6.32 8.66 -3.08
C LEU A 217 -7.00 9.21 -4.33
N ALA A 218 -6.85 8.52 -5.45
CA ALA A 218 -7.64 8.86 -6.64
C ALA A 218 -9.08 8.37 -6.50
N ASP A 219 -10.06 9.18 -6.92
CA ASP A 219 -11.41 8.69 -7.19
C ASP A 219 -11.46 7.99 -8.55
N GLY A 220 -12.45 7.12 -8.73
CA GLY A 220 -12.63 6.40 -9.98
C GLY A 220 -13.69 5.31 -9.92
N PRO A 221 -13.78 4.48 -10.97
CA PRO A 221 -14.69 3.34 -10.98
C PRO A 221 -14.45 2.39 -9.81
N VAL A 222 -15.54 1.82 -9.31
CA VAL A 222 -15.48 0.75 -8.30
C VAL A 222 -14.67 -0.42 -8.83
N TRP A 223 -13.76 -0.97 -8.00
CA TRP A 223 -12.81 -1.97 -8.46
C TRP A 223 -12.77 -3.27 -7.60
N HIS A 224 -13.75 -3.46 -6.72
CA HIS A 224 -13.77 -4.63 -5.81
C HIS A 224 -13.81 -5.99 -6.52
N THR A 225 -14.23 -6.06 -7.79
CA THR A 225 -14.17 -7.26 -8.63
C THR A 225 -13.06 -7.21 -9.68
N ASP A 226 -12.46 -6.04 -9.97
CA ASP A 226 -11.34 -5.89 -10.88
C ASP A 226 -10.02 -5.87 -10.09
N ARG A 227 -9.32 -6.99 -10.12
CA ARG A 227 -8.04 -7.16 -9.42
C ARG A 227 -6.82 -6.99 -10.33
N THR A 228 -7.02 -6.54 -11.56
CA THR A 228 -5.94 -6.38 -12.56
C THR A 228 -4.83 -5.46 -12.05
N GLY A 229 -5.18 -4.31 -11.49
CA GLY A 229 -4.20 -3.36 -10.92
C GLY A 229 -3.34 -3.98 -9.82
N LEU A 230 -3.96 -4.76 -8.92
CA LEU A 230 -3.22 -5.46 -7.84
C LEU A 230 -2.27 -6.54 -8.39
N ALA A 231 -2.72 -7.30 -9.41
CA ALA A 231 -1.88 -8.29 -10.06
C ALA A 231 -0.68 -7.65 -10.77
N GLU A 232 -0.89 -6.55 -11.47
CA GLU A 232 0.19 -5.77 -12.10
C GLU A 232 1.16 -5.22 -11.05
N TYR A 233 0.65 -4.74 -9.90
CA TYR A 233 1.48 -4.26 -8.80
C TYR A 233 2.37 -5.37 -8.24
N GLY A 234 1.81 -6.54 -7.95
CA GLY A 234 2.57 -7.71 -7.52
C GLY A 234 3.64 -8.12 -8.54
N SER A 235 3.29 -8.10 -9.84
CA SER A 235 4.25 -8.37 -10.91
C SER A 235 5.37 -7.34 -10.95
N ARG A 236 5.07 -6.06 -10.73
CA ARG A 236 6.08 -4.98 -10.66
C ARG A 236 7.05 -5.19 -9.50
N LEU A 237 6.55 -5.53 -8.31
CA LEU A 237 7.42 -5.86 -7.17
C LEU A 237 8.31 -7.07 -7.46
N SER A 238 7.80 -8.08 -8.15
CA SER A 238 8.60 -9.25 -8.57
C SER A 238 9.72 -8.87 -9.54
N LEU A 239 9.50 -7.95 -10.47
CA LEU A 239 10.53 -7.44 -11.37
C LEU A 239 11.61 -6.64 -10.63
N ILE A 240 11.21 -5.80 -9.67
CA ILE A 240 12.15 -5.04 -8.83
C ILE A 240 13.03 -6.01 -8.03
N THR A 241 12.43 -6.95 -7.31
CA THR A 241 13.17 -7.93 -6.49
C THR A 241 14.05 -8.84 -7.35
N GLY A 242 13.60 -9.21 -8.55
CA GLY A 242 14.42 -9.98 -9.51
C GLY A 242 15.66 -9.21 -9.96
N SER A 243 15.54 -7.91 -10.26
CA SER A 243 16.68 -7.06 -10.62
C SER A 243 17.65 -6.85 -9.46
N LEU A 244 17.14 -6.69 -8.23
CA LEU A 244 17.96 -6.61 -7.02
C LEU A 244 18.67 -7.93 -6.74
N GLY A 245 17.99 -9.06 -6.93
CA GLY A 245 18.59 -10.39 -6.80
C GLY A 245 19.72 -10.62 -7.81
N LYS A 246 19.53 -10.18 -9.06
CA LYS A 246 20.58 -10.22 -10.10
C LYS A 246 21.79 -9.38 -9.71
N LEU A 247 21.60 -8.17 -9.21
CA LEU A 247 22.67 -7.31 -8.72
C LEU A 247 23.42 -7.99 -7.57
N GLY A 248 22.71 -8.50 -6.57
CA GLY A 248 23.31 -9.21 -5.45
C GLY A 248 24.12 -10.44 -5.88
N GLN A 249 23.61 -11.21 -6.83
CA GLN A 249 24.31 -12.38 -7.39
C GLN A 249 25.60 -11.97 -8.12
N ASP A 250 25.56 -10.88 -8.91
CA ASP A 250 26.76 -10.38 -9.60
C ASP A 250 27.83 -9.95 -8.58
N VAL A 251 27.44 -9.20 -7.52
CA VAL A 251 28.37 -8.78 -6.47
C VAL A 251 29.01 -10.01 -5.77
N ALA A 252 28.20 -11.02 -5.44
CA ALA A 252 28.70 -12.25 -4.83
C ALA A 252 29.70 -13.00 -5.73
N LEU A 253 29.43 -13.08 -7.04
CA LEU A 253 30.34 -13.70 -8.00
C LEU A 253 31.61 -12.88 -8.25
N MET A 254 31.56 -11.57 -8.10
CA MET A 254 32.75 -10.70 -8.23
C MET A 254 33.68 -10.79 -7.03
N ALA A 255 33.21 -11.29 -5.89
CA ALA A 255 34.01 -11.49 -4.67
C ALA A 255 34.76 -12.84 -4.65
N GLN A 256 34.59 -13.70 -5.67
CA GLN A 256 35.33 -14.95 -5.85
C GLN A 256 36.64 -14.69 -6.63
#